data_341e610c87131c69e9917a598b084014
#
_entry.id   341e610c87131c69e9917a598b084014
#
_cell.length_a   1.000
_cell.length_b   1.000
_cell.length_c   1.000
_cell.angle_alpha   90.00
_cell.angle_beta   90.00
_cell.angle_gamma   90.00
#
_symmetry.space_group_name_H-M   'P 1'
#
loop_
_entity.id
_entity.type
_entity.pdbx_description
1 polymer ?
#
loop_
_entity_poly.entity_id
_entity_poly.type
_entity_poly.pdbx_seq_one_letter_code
_entity_poly.pdbx_strand_id
1 'polypeptide(L)'
;FISFSEDGKTILYQDRKGGENEWRKHHTSSITRDIWLYDTATGKHTQQTQWEGENRNPHFAKDGKSFYYLSEQGGTFNVWQMPIGKASEAKQVTSFKTHPVRFLSAADNGMLCFGYNGEIYTMQEKQQPEKLGIEIVSDDPTGKNNYFSVSSGSYGTVSPDGKMIATVSRGELFVTAVDY
;
A
#
# COMPACT_ATOMS: atom_id res chain seq x y z
N PHE A 1 8.09 -2.82 -6.90
CA PHE A 1 6.91 -3.38 -7.55
C PHE A 1 7.12 -3.42 -9.05
N ILE A 2 6.78 -4.55 -9.65
CA ILE A 2 6.83 -4.79 -11.10
C ILE A 2 5.55 -5.51 -11.52
N SER A 3 5.10 -5.27 -12.76
CA SER A 3 3.98 -5.96 -13.39
C SER A 3 4.33 -6.26 -14.84
N PHE A 4 4.07 -7.46 -15.29
CA PHE A 4 4.32 -7.90 -16.67
C PHE A 4 3.06 -7.76 -17.50
N SER A 5 3.23 -7.40 -18.79
CA SER A 5 2.16 -7.55 -19.76
C SER A 5 1.85 -9.04 -19.98
N GLU A 6 0.65 -9.37 -20.42
CA GLU A 6 0.20 -10.75 -20.66
C GLU A 6 1.11 -11.48 -21.67
N ASP A 7 1.62 -10.78 -22.67
CA ASP A 7 2.54 -11.34 -23.67
C ASP A 7 4.03 -11.32 -23.25
N GLY A 8 4.34 -10.83 -22.04
CA GLY A 8 5.69 -10.75 -21.48
C GLY A 8 6.64 -9.75 -22.16
N LYS A 9 6.13 -8.93 -23.12
CA LYS A 9 6.98 -8.02 -23.89
C LYS A 9 7.24 -6.68 -23.22
N THR A 10 6.41 -6.30 -22.27
CA THR A 10 6.57 -5.05 -21.55
C THR A 10 6.48 -5.26 -20.05
N ILE A 11 7.19 -4.43 -19.31
CA ILE A 11 7.23 -4.46 -17.85
C ILE A 11 6.92 -3.06 -17.33
N LEU A 12 5.90 -2.94 -16.49
CA LEU A 12 5.68 -1.76 -15.68
C LEU A 12 6.43 -1.90 -14.36
N TYR A 13 7.12 -0.85 -13.95
CA TYR A 13 7.81 -0.84 -12.66
C TYR A 13 7.80 0.56 -12.05
N GLN A 14 7.92 0.61 -10.74
CA GLN A 14 8.23 1.85 -10.02
C GLN A 14 9.72 1.95 -9.83
N ASP A 15 10.28 3.14 -10.05
CA ASP A 15 11.69 3.38 -9.78
C ASP A 15 11.99 3.51 -8.28
N ARG A 16 13.28 3.59 -7.95
CA ARG A 16 13.77 3.86 -6.60
C ARG A 16 14.96 4.80 -6.68
N LYS A 17 14.68 6.08 -6.51
CA LYS A 17 15.69 7.14 -6.60
C LYS A 17 16.48 7.34 -5.30
N GLY A 18 15.96 6.83 -4.17
CA GLY A 18 16.59 6.96 -2.87
C GLY A 18 15.90 6.16 -1.77
N GLY A 19 16.30 6.38 -0.53
CA GLY A 19 15.64 5.85 0.66
C GLY A 19 14.37 6.63 0.96
N GLU A 20 13.22 5.98 0.89
CA GLU A 20 11.92 6.59 1.14
C GLU A 20 11.14 5.77 2.15
N ASN A 21 10.50 6.46 3.11
CA ASN A 21 9.58 5.83 4.03
C ASN A 21 8.23 5.59 3.33
N GLU A 22 7.83 4.33 3.20
CA GLU A 22 6.58 3.96 2.52
C GLU A 22 5.31 4.54 3.17
N TRP A 23 5.38 4.92 4.43
CA TRP A 23 4.25 5.44 5.19
C TRP A 23 4.10 6.96 5.08
N ARG A 24 5.08 7.67 4.51
CA ARG A 24 4.97 9.11 4.29
C ARG A 24 3.84 9.44 3.34
N LYS A 25 3.21 10.60 3.60
CA LYS A 25 2.18 11.21 2.76
C LYS A 25 2.64 12.61 2.34
N HIS A 26 2.08 13.10 1.25
CA HIS A 26 2.29 14.47 0.74
C HIS A 26 3.77 14.80 0.52
N HIS A 27 4.54 13.79 0.14
CA HIS A 27 5.97 13.97 -0.13
C HIS A 27 6.20 14.33 -1.58
N THR A 28 6.85 15.47 -1.77
CA THR A 28 7.35 15.94 -3.07
C THR A 28 8.84 16.18 -2.97
N SER A 29 9.63 15.50 -3.76
CA SER A 29 11.08 15.68 -3.82
C SER A 29 11.66 14.95 -5.03
N SER A 30 12.95 15.12 -5.26
CA SER A 30 13.68 14.42 -6.33
C SER A 30 13.75 12.89 -6.16
N ILE A 31 13.37 12.35 -4.99
CA ILE A 31 13.38 10.90 -4.72
C ILE A 31 12.01 10.27 -4.76
N THR A 32 10.92 11.03 -5.02
CA THR A 32 9.59 10.44 -5.23
C THR A 32 9.61 9.47 -6.41
N ARG A 33 8.85 8.40 -6.28
CA ARG A 33 8.82 7.32 -7.26
C ARG A 33 7.95 7.67 -8.43
N ASP A 34 8.41 7.27 -9.62
CA ASP A 34 7.65 7.32 -10.85
C ASP A 34 7.37 5.92 -11.38
N ILE A 35 6.37 5.83 -12.25
CA ILE A 35 6.06 4.61 -12.98
C ILE A 35 6.72 4.67 -14.35
N TRP A 36 7.39 3.59 -14.69
CA TRP A 36 8.13 3.40 -15.93
C TRP A 36 7.64 2.17 -16.67
N LEU A 37 7.72 2.21 -17.98
CA LEU A 37 7.51 1.09 -18.89
C LEU A 37 8.84 0.68 -19.49
N TYR A 38 9.18 -0.60 -19.42
CA TYR A 38 10.32 -1.21 -20.11
C TYR A 38 9.81 -2.08 -21.25
N ASP A 39 10.34 -1.88 -22.43
CA ASP A 39 10.10 -2.70 -23.62
C ASP A 39 11.24 -3.72 -23.78
N THR A 40 10.92 -5.01 -23.67
CA THR A 40 11.94 -6.08 -23.67
C THR A 40 12.60 -6.29 -25.03
N ALA A 41 11.91 -5.94 -26.13
CA ALA A 41 12.44 -6.11 -27.49
C ALA A 41 13.43 -5.00 -27.86
N THR A 42 13.18 -3.78 -27.41
CA THR A 42 14.02 -2.63 -27.75
C THR A 42 14.97 -2.21 -26.65
N GLY A 43 14.78 -2.72 -25.40
CA GLY A 43 15.53 -2.30 -24.23
C GLY A 43 15.20 -0.87 -23.75
N LYS A 44 14.13 -0.27 -24.28
CA LYS A 44 13.80 1.12 -24.01
C LYS A 44 13.00 1.26 -22.70
N HIS A 45 13.38 2.22 -21.87
CA HIS A 45 12.63 2.67 -20.70
C HIS A 45 11.88 3.97 -21.02
N THR A 46 10.61 4.05 -20.67
CA THR A 46 9.76 5.22 -20.91
C THR A 46 8.98 5.56 -19.66
N GLN A 47 9.21 6.77 -19.13
CA GLN A 47 8.47 7.28 -17.97
C GLN A 47 7.00 7.46 -18.33
N GLN A 48 6.12 7.00 -17.44
CA GLN A 48 4.67 7.06 -17.63
C GLN A 48 4.04 8.19 -16.82
N THR A 49 4.47 8.38 -15.56
CA THR A 49 3.93 9.43 -14.68
C THR A 49 4.72 10.71 -14.81
N GLN A 50 4.04 11.87 -14.67
CA GLN A 50 4.63 13.20 -14.78
C GLN A 50 4.34 14.07 -13.56
N TRP A 51 3.56 13.57 -12.59
CA TRP A 51 3.27 14.30 -11.37
C TRP A 51 4.44 14.21 -10.39
N GLU A 52 4.80 15.32 -9.75
CA GLU A 52 6.00 15.47 -8.91
C GLU A 52 5.95 14.67 -7.59
N GLY A 53 4.78 14.19 -7.17
CA GLY A 53 4.62 13.40 -5.96
C GLY A 53 4.78 11.90 -6.18
N GLU A 54 4.45 11.14 -5.18
CA GLU A 54 4.69 9.71 -5.11
C GLU A 54 3.70 8.90 -5.96
N ASN A 55 4.21 8.07 -6.88
CA ASN A 55 3.46 7.13 -7.69
C ASN A 55 3.95 5.70 -7.44
N ARG A 56 3.05 4.74 -7.13
CA ARG A 56 3.43 3.41 -6.63
C ARG A 56 2.56 2.29 -7.19
N ASN A 57 3.04 1.06 -7.02
CA ASN A 57 2.28 -0.18 -7.25
C ASN A 57 1.59 -0.23 -8.61
N PRO A 58 2.33 -0.15 -9.74
CA PRO A 58 1.71 -0.24 -11.05
C PRO A 58 1.26 -1.67 -11.37
N HIS A 59 0.07 -1.81 -11.95
CA HIS A 59 -0.47 -3.07 -12.45
C HIS A 59 -1.15 -2.85 -13.80
N PHE A 60 -0.83 -3.68 -14.79
CA PHE A 60 -1.56 -3.64 -16.05
C PHE A 60 -3.06 -3.85 -15.82
N ALA A 61 -3.88 -3.09 -16.53
CA ALA A 61 -5.29 -3.37 -16.64
C ALA A 61 -5.51 -4.57 -17.58
N LYS A 62 -6.64 -5.23 -17.43
CA LYS A 62 -7.02 -6.41 -18.25
C LYS A 62 -6.98 -6.15 -19.76
N ASP A 63 -7.18 -4.91 -20.19
CA ASP A 63 -7.13 -4.53 -21.61
C ASP A 63 -5.72 -4.50 -22.19
N GLY A 64 -4.68 -4.60 -21.36
CA GLY A 64 -3.27 -4.48 -21.74
C GLY A 64 -2.87 -3.11 -22.31
N LYS A 65 -3.79 -2.14 -22.36
CA LYS A 65 -3.58 -0.80 -22.96
C LYS A 65 -3.52 0.30 -21.92
N SER A 66 -3.92 0.02 -20.70
CA SER A 66 -3.89 0.92 -19.56
C SER A 66 -3.31 0.20 -18.34
N PHE A 67 -3.05 0.95 -17.28
CA PHE A 67 -2.59 0.41 -16.02
C PHE A 67 -3.18 1.17 -14.83
N TYR A 68 -3.26 0.49 -13.70
CA TYR A 68 -3.64 1.04 -12.41
C TYR A 68 -2.39 1.31 -11.58
N TYR A 69 -2.43 2.35 -10.75
CA TYR A 69 -1.36 2.70 -9.83
C TYR A 69 -1.90 3.49 -8.65
N LEU A 70 -1.12 3.63 -7.60
CA LEU A 70 -1.41 4.49 -6.47
C LEU A 70 -0.74 5.85 -6.65
N SER A 71 -1.50 6.93 -6.46
CA SER A 71 -0.98 8.31 -6.49
C SER A 71 -1.71 9.19 -5.47
N GLU A 72 -0.99 10.17 -4.92
CA GLU A 72 -1.53 11.20 -4.04
C GLU A 72 -2.01 12.45 -4.79
N GLN A 73 -1.99 12.46 -6.10
CA GLN A 73 -2.33 13.61 -6.94
C GLN A 73 -3.71 14.22 -6.60
N GLY A 74 -4.64 13.43 -6.07
CA GLY A 74 -5.96 13.87 -5.60
C GLY A 74 -6.02 14.26 -4.11
N GLY A 75 -4.87 14.45 -3.43
CA GLY A 75 -4.79 14.86 -2.02
C GLY A 75 -4.45 13.74 -1.04
N THR A 76 -4.77 12.49 -1.31
CA THR A 76 -4.30 11.31 -0.59
C THR A 76 -4.16 10.15 -1.57
N PHE A 77 -3.42 9.11 -1.19
CA PHE A 77 -3.29 7.94 -2.06
C PHE A 77 -4.65 7.34 -2.40
N ASN A 78 -4.90 7.26 -3.68
CA ASN A 78 -6.05 6.60 -4.30
C ASN A 78 -5.57 5.76 -5.47
N VAL A 79 -6.44 4.87 -5.96
CA VAL A 79 -6.21 4.16 -7.21
C VAL A 79 -6.46 5.11 -8.38
N TRP A 80 -5.51 5.17 -9.28
CA TRP A 80 -5.57 5.90 -10.55
C TRP A 80 -5.45 4.91 -11.70
N GLN A 81 -6.01 5.26 -12.82
CA GLN A 81 -5.86 4.53 -14.08
C GLN A 81 -5.31 5.47 -15.14
N MET A 82 -4.37 4.99 -15.96
CA MET A 82 -3.78 5.76 -17.04
C MET A 82 -3.57 4.87 -18.27
N PRO A 83 -3.95 5.33 -19.49
CA PRO A 83 -3.54 4.67 -20.71
C PRO A 83 -2.02 4.77 -20.90
N ILE A 84 -1.39 3.71 -21.41
CA ILE A 84 0.05 3.66 -21.63
C ILE A 84 0.49 4.81 -22.55
N GLY A 85 1.49 5.57 -22.13
CA GLY A 85 2.04 6.69 -22.89
C GLY A 85 1.18 7.96 -22.92
N LYS A 86 0.10 8.04 -22.11
CA LYS A 86 -0.83 9.16 -22.13
C LYS A 86 -1.07 9.74 -20.74
N ALA A 87 -0.04 10.35 -20.17
CA ALA A 87 -0.09 10.90 -18.81
C ALA A 87 -1.21 11.92 -18.59
N SER A 88 -1.57 12.71 -19.62
CA SER A 88 -2.66 13.69 -19.55
C SER A 88 -4.06 13.08 -19.47
N GLU A 89 -4.20 11.79 -19.77
CA GLU A 89 -5.48 11.04 -19.67
C GLU A 89 -5.59 10.27 -18.35
N ALA A 90 -4.68 10.47 -17.39
CA ALA A 90 -4.75 9.86 -16.07
C ALA A 90 -6.02 10.28 -15.33
N LYS A 91 -6.71 9.34 -14.73
CA LYS A 91 -7.95 9.59 -13.98
C LYS A 91 -7.95 8.86 -12.64
N GLN A 92 -8.48 9.51 -11.63
CA GLN A 92 -8.70 8.92 -10.33
C GLN A 92 -9.87 7.93 -10.39
N VAL A 93 -9.69 6.74 -9.84
CA VAL A 93 -10.66 5.64 -9.87
C VAL A 93 -11.37 5.49 -8.53
N THR A 94 -10.65 5.67 -7.42
CA THR A 94 -11.23 5.66 -6.08
C THR A 94 -11.18 7.07 -5.47
N SER A 95 -12.08 7.38 -4.52
CA SER A 95 -12.25 8.74 -3.98
C SER A 95 -12.19 8.80 -2.46
N PHE A 96 -11.34 7.98 -1.86
CA PHE A 96 -11.10 8.01 -0.41
C PHE A 96 -10.41 9.32 0.00
N LYS A 97 -10.78 9.87 1.18
CA LYS A 97 -10.29 11.18 1.62
C LYS A 97 -9.51 11.13 2.93
N THR A 98 -9.88 10.24 3.84
CA THR A 98 -9.37 10.25 5.22
C THR A 98 -8.04 9.51 5.36
N HIS A 99 -7.95 8.32 4.79
CA HIS A 99 -6.77 7.46 4.86
C HIS A 99 -6.21 7.17 3.46
N PRO A 100 -4.92 6.87 3.35
CA PRO A 100 -4.34 6.46 2.08
C PRO A 100 -4.77 5.04 1.70
N VAL A 101 -5.03 4.83 0.42
CA VAL A 101 -5.09 3.49 -0.17
C VAL A 101 -3.67 2.92 -0.23
N ARG A 102 -3.50 1.64 0.08
CA ARG A 102 -2.21 0.94 0.15
C ARG A 102 -2.30 -0.45 -0.49
N PHE A 103 -1.14 -1.01 -0.83
CA PHE A 103 -1.01 -2.43 -1.22
C PHE A 103 -1.87 -2.82 -2.42
N LEU A 104 -1.95 -1.95 -3.44
CA LEU A 104 -2.68 -2.26 -4.67
C LEU A 104 -2.13 -3.51 -5.32
N SER A 105 -3.02 -4.39 -5.70
CA SER A 105 -2.78 -5.56 -6.55
C SER A 105 -3.92 -5.72 -7.56
N ALA A 106 -3.65 -6.44 -8.64
CA ALA A 106 -4.63 -6.75 -9.67
C ALA A 106 -4.57 -8.23 -10.02
N ALA A 107 -5.73 -8.83 -10.23
CA ALA A 107 -5.87 -10.19 -10.72
C ALA A 107 -6.09 -10.19 -12.25
N ASP A 108 -5.82 -11.32 -12.92
CA ASP A 108 -5.96 -11.46 -14.37
C ASP A 108 -7.38 -11.24 -14.88
N ASN A 109 -8.38 -11.45 -14.02
CA ASN A 109 -9.78 -11.16 -14.36
C ASN A 109 -10.13 -9.67 -14.30
N GLY A 110 -9.15 -8.80 -13.96
CA GLY A 110 -9.32 -7.36 -13.84
C GLY A 110 -9.83 -6.88 -12.47
N MET A 111 -9.96 -7.78 -11.49
CA MET A 111 -10.28 -7.39 -10.12
C MET A 111 -9.09 -6.73 -9.45
N LEU A 112 -9.31 -5.58 -8.83
CA LEU A 112 -8.36 -4.89 -7.99
C LEU A 112 -8.58 -5.26 -6.52
N CYS A 113 -7.50 -5.36 -5.78
CA CYS A 113 -7.51 -5.54 -4.33
C CYS A 113 -6.54 -4.54 -3.69
N PHE A 114 -6.94 -3.92 -2.59
CA PHE A 114 -6.12 -2.94 -1.89
C PHE A 114 -6.53 -2.79 -0.42
N GLY A 115 -5.60 -2.26 0.38
CA GLY A 115 -5.86 -1.91 1.77
C GLY A 115 -6.35 -0.48 1.92
N TYR A 116 -7.35 -0.27 2.79
CA TYR A 116 -7.79 1.05 3.21
C TYR A 116 -8.26 1.00 4.66
N ASN A 117 -7.73 1.89 5.51
CA ASN A 117 -8.09 2.00 6.93
C ASN A 117 -8.03 0.66 7.71
N GLY A 118 -6.98 -0.14 7.48
CA GLY A 118 -6.81 -1.44 8.13
C GLY A 118 -7.66 -2.59 7.58
N GLU A 119 -8.50 -2.32 6.57
CA GLU A 119 -9.41 -3.28 5.96
C GLU A 119 -9.00 -3.57 4.51
N ILE A 120 -9.44 -4.70 3.98
CA ILE A 120 -9.22 -5.09 2.59
C ILE A 120 -10.44 -4.74 1.76
N TYR A 121 -10.20 -4.13 0.61
CA TYR A 121 -11.23 -3.78 -0.36
C TYR A 121 -10.95 -4.46 -1.69
N THR A 122 -12.01 -4.81 -2.39
CA THR A 122 -11.95 -5.28 -3.77
C THR A 122 -12.83 -4.41 -4.66
N MET A 123 -12.49 -4.31 -5.95
CA MET A 123 -13.35 -3.67 -6.93
C MET A 123 -13.10 -4.23 -8.33
N GLN A 124 -14.15 -4.34 -9.11
CA GLN A 124 -14.07 -4.56 -10.54
C GLN A 124 -13.99 -3.21 -11.28
N GLU A 125 -13.50 -3.25 -12.50
CA GLU A 125 -13.45 -2.07 -13.36
C GLU A 125 -14.84 -1.39 -13.44
N LYS A 126 -14.87 -0.08 -13.26
CA LYS A 126 -16.09 0.77 -13.26
C LYS A 126 -17.10 0.51 -12.13
N GLN A 127 -16.75 -0.34 -11.17
CA GLN A 127 -17.57 -0.53 -9.96
C GLN A 127 -17.04 0.30 -8.78
N GLN A 128 -17.84 0.41 -7.74
CA GLN A 128 -17.40 1.01 -6.48
C GLN A 128 -16.58 -0.01 -5.68
N PRO A 129 -15.61 0.45 -4.88
CA PRO A 129 -14.91 -0.42 -3.95
C PRO A 129 -15.85 -1.03 -2.91
N GLU A 130 -15.71 -2.33 -2.69
CA GLU A 130 -16.44 -3.07 -1.66
C GLU A 130 -15.47 -3.61 -0.61
N LYS A 131 -15.80 -3.44 0.66
CA LYS A 131 -15.05 -4.03 1.76
C LYS A 131 -15.21 -5.54 1.73
N LEU A 132 -14.09 -6.27 1.75
CA LEU A 132 -14.11 -7.71 1.83
C LEU A 132 -14.52 -8.15 3.24
N GLY A 133 -15.60 -8.93 3.34
CA GLY A 133 -16.02 -9.57 4.59
C GLY A 133 -15.09 -10.74 4.89
N ILE A 134 -14.18 -10.54 5.85
CA ILE A 134 -13.28 -11.61 6.32
C ILE A 134 -13.78 -12.06 7.70
N GLU A 135 -14.09 -13.32 7.81
CA GLU A 135 -14.41 -13.97 9.09
C GLU A 135 -13.28 -14.93 9.43
N ILE A 136 -12.67 -14.73 10.59
CA ILE A 136 -11.64 -15.62 11.11
C ILE A 136 -12.32 -16.56 12.11
N VAL A 137 -12.48 -17.80 11.72
CA VAL A 137 -12.95 -18.85 12.62
C VAL A 137 -11.74 -19.32 13.44
N SER A 138 -11.77 -19.09 14.74
CA SER A 138 -10.75 -19.57 15.69
C SER A 138 -11.29 -20.77 16.45
N ASP A 139 -10.54 -21.85 16.46
CA ASP A 139 -10.80 -23.03 17.29
C ASP A 139 -10.38 -22.83 18.77
N ASP A 140 -10.06 -21.60 19.17
CA ASP A 140 -9.78 -21.31 20.57
C ASP A 140 -11.07 -21.29 21.40
N PRO A 141 -11.41 -22.41 22.06
CA PRO A 141 -12.68 -22.54 22.81
C PRO A 141 -12.68 -21.71 24.09
N THR A 142 -11.53 -21.13 24.46
CA THR A 142 -11.40 -20.49 25.75
C THR A 142 -11.65 -19.00 25.71
N GLY A 143 -11.43 -18.30 24.61
CA GLY A 143 -11.66 -16.84 24.45
C GLY A 143 -11.17 -16.01 25.65
N LYS A 144 -10.45 -16.65 26.58
CA LYS A 144 -10.12 -16.13 27.90
C LYS A 144 -8.60 -16.13 28.04
N ASN A 145 -8.05 -14.92 28.08
CA ASN A 145 -6.70 -14.62 28.58
C ASN A 145 -5.58 -15.53 28.02
N ASN A 146 -4.97 -15.13 26.94
CA ASN A 146 -3.72 -15.74 26.49
C ASN A 146 -2.57 -15.29 27.38
N TYR A 147 -1.95 -16.23 28.09
CA TYR A 147 -0.73 -16.00 28.86
C TYR A 147 0.48 -16.19 27.96
N PHE A 148 1.31 -15.17 27.83
CA PHE A 148 2.59 -15.28 27.13
C PHE A 148 3.67 -14.52 27.88
N SER A 149 4.90 -15.02 27.82
CA SER A 149 6.05 -14.36 28.40
C SER A 149 6.65 -13.37 27.39
N VAL A 150 6.77 -12.12 27.79
CA VAL A 150 7.47 -11.09 27.03
C VAL A 150 8.91 -11.02 27.53
N SER A 151 9.86 -11.53 26.73
CA SER A 151 11.27 -11.55 27.09
C SER A 151 12.07 -10.34 26.59
N SER A 152 11.48 -9.54 25.69
CA SER A 152 12.12 -8.33 25.13
C SER A 152 11.09 -7.30 24.70
N GLY A 153 11.36 -6.03 24.97
CA GLY A 153 10.60 -4.89 24.48
C GLY A 153 11.47 -3.98 23.60
N SER A 154 10.86 -3.33 22.60
CA SER A 154 11.57 -2.44 21.68
C SER A 154 11.74 -1.03 22.23
N TYR A 155 10.82 -0.57 23.04
CA TYR A 155 10.80 0.75 23.68
C TYR A 155 10.27 0.60 25.09
N GLY A 156 10.75 1.41 26.02
CA GLY A 156 10.28 1.42 27.38
C GLY A 156 10.33 2.82 27.98
N THR A 157 9.36 3.14 28.82
CA THR A 157 9.33 4.36 29.61
C THR A 157 8.73 4.07 30.98
N VAL A 158 9.10 4.88 31.95
CA VAL A 158 8.62 4.77 33.35
C VAL A 158 7.65 5.94 33.58
N SER A 159 6.58 5.69 34.36
CA SER A 159 5.66 6.75 34.77
C SER A 159 6.36 7.82 35.63
N PRO A 160 5.87 9.06 35.63
CA PRO A 160 6.49 10.15 36.43
C PRO A 160 6.63 9.87 37.93
N ASP A 161 5.77 9.03 38.46
CA ASP A 161 5.79 8.60 39.86
C ASP A 161 6.65 7.33 40.12
N GLY A 162 7.26 6.77 39.05
CA GLY A 162 8.12 5.60 39.12
C GLY A 162 7.42 4.27 39.40
N LYS A 163 6.08 4.23 39.38
CA LYS A 163 5.33 3.04 39.79
C LYS A 163 4.94 2.11 38.66
N MET A 164 5.00 2.59 37.43
CA MET A 164 4.60 1.82 36.24
C MET A 164 5.67 1.87 35.16
N ILE A 165 5.77 0.80 34.41
CA ILE A 165 6.58 0.70 33.18
C ILE A 165 5.65 0.42 32.01
N ALA A 166 5.82 1.18 30.93
CA ALA A 166 5.22 0.90 29.65
C ALA A 166 6.28 0.39 28.68
N THR A 167 6.02 -0.68 27.96
CA THR A 167 6.92 -1.25 26.96
C THR A 167 6.16 -1.71 25.74
N VAL A 168 6.80 -1.68 24.56
CA VAL A 168 6.24 -2.19 23.30
C VAL A 168 6.90 -3.53 22.99
N SER A 169 6.10 -4.56 22.79
CA SER A 169 6.55 -5.87 22.31
C SER A 169 5.59 -6.39 21.26
N ARG A 170 6.13 -6.91 20.15
CA ARG A 170 5.35 -7.48 19.03
C ARG A 170 4.28 -6.53 18.47
N GLY A 171 4.49 -5.22 18.55
CA GLY A 171 3.55 -4.19 18.09
C GLY A 171 2.47 -3.82 19.10
N GLU A 172 2.43 -4.44 20.27
CA GLU A 172 1.47 -4.18 21.34
C GLU A 172 2.13 -3.40 22.49
N LEU A 173 1.36 -2.51 23.13
CA LEU A 173 1.79 -1.74 24.28
C LEU A 173 1.38 -2.46 25.57
N PHE A 174 2.35 -2.75 26.40
CA PHE A 174 2.16 -3.34 27.73
C PHE A 174 2.46 -2.31 28.80
N VAL A 175 1.60 -2.27 29.82
CA VAL A 175 1.81 -1.43 31.00
C VAL A 175 1.72 -2.33 32.23
N THR A 176 2.75 -2.28 33.07
CA THR A 176 2.82 -3.09 34.31
C THR A 176 3.34 -2.26 35.46
N ALA A 177 3.06 -2.70 36.70
CA ALA A 177 3.64 -2.11 37.89
C ALA A 177 5.15 -2.45 37.96
N VAL A 178 5.93 -1.54 38.55
CA VAL A 178 7.37 -1.72 38.80
C VAL A 178 7.57 -2.69 39.98
N ASP A 179 6.75 -2.56 41.01
CA ASP A 179 6.75 -3.42 42.19
C ASP A 179 5.52 -4.33 42.19
N TYR A 180 5.73 -5.56 42.59
CA TYR A 180 4.69 -6.54 42.88
C TYR A 180 4.38 -6.53 44.35
#